data_79debfd96df9129663eed53db5d85bb8
#
_entry.id   79debfd96df9129663eed53db5d85bb8
#
_cell.length_a   1.000
_cell.length_b   1.000
_cell.length_c   1.000
_cell.angle_alpha   90.00
_cell.angle_beta   90.00
_cell.angle_gamma   90.00
#
_symmetry.space_group_name_H-M   'P 1'
#
loop_
_entity.id
_entity.type
_entity.pdbx_description
1 polymer ?
#
loop_
_entity_poly.entity_id
_entity_poly.type
_entity_poly.pdbx_seq_one_letter_code
_entity_poly.pdbx_strand_id
1 'polypeptide(L)'
;MIPVLTPAEMGEVDRTAPEPVEVLVRRAAGAVARTAVELLGQAYGARVVVVAGPGNNGWDGRVAGELLSAMGVSVRVVDASDAPPVLPASDLVIDAAFGTGFRGSYSFPDTDGAPVLAVDIPSGVAGLTGDAAGRPAHALATVTFAALKPGLLLAAGPGHCGDVVLVDIGLDVSGATTHLVEDADLVAWVPDRSVQDHKWRHAVWLVAGSPEMPGAARLAAGAALRGGAGYVRLSTPGVADPAAPVEAVTHPVDA
;
A
#
# COMPACT_ATOMS: atom_id res chain seq x y z
N MET A 1 2.57 -6.94 11.57
CA MET A 1 1.81 -5.73 11.14
C MET A 1 2.75 -4.71 10.57
N ILE A 2 2.43 -4.12 9.44
CA ILE A 2 3.22 -3.08 8.78
C ILE A 2 2.66 -1.70 9.18
N PRO A 3 3.50 -0.75 9.65
CA PRO A 3 3.02 0.58 10.02
C PRO A 3 2.48 1.35 8.80
N VAL A 4 1.39 2.08 9.01
CA VAL A 4 0.77 2.96 8.00
C VAL A 4 0.68 4.35 8.61
N LEU A 5 1.34 5.33 7.99
CA LEU A 5 1.38 6.72 8.46
C LEU A 5 0.78 7.66 7.42
N THR A 6 -0.05 8.57 7.88
CA THR A 6 -0.55 9.66 7.05
C THR A 6 0.59 10.59 6.62
N PRO A 7 0.42 11.40 5.55
CA PRO A 7 1.42 12.40 5.16
C PRO A 7 1.80 13.37 6.29
N ALA A 8 0.86 13.70 7.18
CA ALA A 8 1.12 14.57 8.32
C ALA A 8 2.00 13.89 9.38
N GLU A 9 1.71 12.62 9.70
CA GLU A 9 2.52 11.82 10.63
C GLU A 9 3.91 11.56 10.06
N MET A 10 4.03 11.23 8.77
CA MET A 10 5.35 11.09 8.12
C MET A 10 6.15 12.39 8.19
N GLY A 11 5.52 13.55 7.91
CA GLY A 11 6.18 14.85 8.02
C GLY A 11 6.65 15.17 9.45
N GLU A 12 5.96 14.68 10.48
CA GLU A 12 6.40 14.78 11.88
C GLU A 12 7.59 13.86 12.16
N VAL A 13 7.55 12.62 11.69
CA VAL A 13 8.66 11.66 11.81
C VAL A 13 9.92 12.21 11.13
N ASP A 14 9.80 12.73 9.90
CA ASP A 14 10.92 13.34 9.18
C ASP A 14 11.52 14.54 9.94
N ARG A 15 10.66 15.40 10.49
CA ARG A 15 11.08 16.61 11.22
C ARG A 15 11.79 16.31 12.55
N THR A 16 11.43 15.21 13.18
CA THR A 16 11.98 14.78 14.49
C THR A 16 13.10 13.76 14.35
N ALA A 17 13.45 13.39 13.11
CA ALA A 17 14.54 12.46 12.84
C ALA A 17 15.85 12.95 13.46
N PRO A 18 16.60 12.10 14.16
CA PRO A 18 17.89 12.48 14.74
C PRO A 18 19.01 12.58 13.68
N GLU A 19 18.86 11.89 12.56
CA GLU A 19 19.85 11.90 11.49
C GLU A 19 19.70 13.12 10.57
N PRO A 20 20.82 13.63 10.02
CA PRO A 20 20.78 14.63 8.97
C PRO A 20 19.99 14.15 7.76
N VAL A 21 19.27 15.08 7.12
CA VAL A 21 18.43 14.75 5.95
C VAL A 21 19.24 14.11 4.80
N GLU A 22 20.50 14.49 4.63
CA GLU A 22 21.41 13.94 3.62
C GLU A 22 21.67 12.43 3.83
N VAL A 23 21.65 11.97 5.08
CA VAL A 23 21.81 10.55 5.42
C VAL A 23 20.56 9.78 5.04
N LEU A 24 19.39 10.34 5.35
CA LEU A 24 18.10 9.73 5.00
C LEU A 24 17.92 9.66 3.48
N VAL A 25 18.19 10.76 2.77
CA VAL A 25 18.17 10.80 1.30
C VAL A 25 19.12 9.75 0.69
N ARG A 26 20.33 9.62 1.22
CA ARG A 26 21.28 8.62 0.70
C ARG A 26 20.78 7.17 0.91
N ARG A 27 20.13 6.88 2.05
CA ARG A 27 19.51 5.58 2.32
C ARG A 27 18.33 5.30 1.38
N ALA A 28 17.44 6.28 1.21
CA ALA A 28 16.30 6.21 0.31
C ALA A 28 16.74 6.03 -1.15
N ALA A 29 17.63 6.88 -1.64
CA ALA A 29 18.19 6.81 -2.98
C ALA A 29 18.92 5.49 -3.25
N GLY A 30 19.63 4.95 -2.26
CA GLY A 30 20.26 3.64 -2.34
C GLY A 30 19.26 2.50 -2.53
N ALA A 31 18.09 2.60 -1.89
CA ALA A 31 17.00 1.64 -2.09
C ALA A 31 16.40 1.75 -3.49
N VAL A 32 16.12 2.98 -3.94
CA VAL A 32 15.61 3.24 -5.30
C VAL A 32 16.58 2.71 -6.36
N ALA A 33 17.88 2.98 -6.21
CA ALA A 33 18.90 2.51 -7.16
C ALA A 33 18.98 0.97 -7.20
N ARG A 34 18.92 0.29 -6.06
CA ARG A 34 18.89 -1.19 -6.02
C ARG A 34 17.67 -1.76 -6.73
N THR A 35 16.48 -1.26 -6.39
CA THR A 35 15.24 -1.71 -7.03
C THR A 35 15.27 -1.42 -8.55
N ALA A 36 15.81 -0.27 -8.96
CA ALA A 36 15.97 0.04 -10.38
C ALA A 36 16.87 -0.99 -11.09
N VAL A 37 17.99 -1.39 -10.49
CA VAL A 37 18.89 -2.43 -11.06
C VAL A 37 18.19 -3.79 -11.12
N GLU A 38 17.42 -4.15 -10.10
CA GLU A 38 16.61 -5.39 -10.07
C GLU A 38 15.59 -5.42 -11.21
N LEU A 39 14.88 -4.33 -11.44
CA LEU A 39 13.91 -4.21 -12.53
C LEU A 39 14.56 -4.24 -13.93
N LEU A 40 15.73 -3.62 -14.05
CA LEU A 40 16.50 -3.61 -15.30
C LEU A 40 17.17 -4.98 -15.60
N GLY A 41 17.40 -5.80 -14.59
CA GLY A 41 18.15 -7.06 -14.69
C GLY A 41 19.67 -6.87 -14.88
N GLN A 42 20.11 -5.70 -15.34
CA GLN A 42 21.51 -5.30 -15.45
C GLN A 42 21.66 -3.78 -15.37
N ALA A 43 22.78 -3.31 -14.83
CA ALA A 43 23.05 -1.87 -14.74
C ALA A 43 23.80 -1.35 -15.97
N TYR A 44 24.90 -1.99 -16.36
CA TYR A 44 25.79 -1.48 -17.39
C TYR A 44 25.11 -1.38 -18.77
N GLY A 45 25.14 -0.18 -19.33
CA GLY A 45 24.57 0.11 -20.66
C GLY A 45 23.06 0.36 -20.66
N ALA A 46 22.37 0.16 -19.53
CA ALA A 46 20.96 0.52 -19.42
C ALA A 46 20.77 2.05 -19.44
N ARG A 47 19.60 2.50 -19.90
CA ARG A 47 19.22 3.92 -19.98
C ARG A 47 18.09 4.18 -19.01
N VAL A 48 18.26 5.16 -18.12
CA VAL A 48 17.25 5.56 -17.13
C VAL A 48 16.96 7.05 -17.27
N VAL A 49 15.67 7.38 -17.29
CA VAL A 49 15.21 8.76 -17.15
C VAL A 49 14.65 8.94 -15.74
N VAL A 50 15.13 9.98 -15.03
CA VAL A 50 14.60 10.36 -13.73
C VAL A 50 13.79 11.63 -13.89
N VAL A 51 12.50 11.59 -13.59
CA VAL A 51 11.64 12.78 -13.52
C VAL A 51 11.64 13.26 -12.08
N ALA A 52 12.34 14.36 -11.81
CA ALA A 52 12.60 14.81 -10.45
C ALA A 52 11.92 16.16 -10.15
N GLY A 53 11.20 16.24 -9.04
CA GLY A 53 10.60 17.46 -8.54
C GLY A 53 11.57 18.30 -7.69
N PRO A 54 11.09 19.44 -7.13
CA PRO A 54 11.91 20.35 -6.34
C PRO A 54 12.10 19.93 -4.88
N GLY A 55 11.31 18.95 -4.36
CA GLY A 55 11.32 18.52 -2.96
C GLY A 55 12.26 17.35 -2.67
N ASN A 56 12.16 16.80 -1.45
CA ASN A 56 12.96 15.65 -1.00
C ASN A 56 12.80 14.44 -1.93
N ASN A 57 11.60 14.16 -2.41
CA ASN A 57 11.35 13.09 -3.37
C ASN A 57 12.20 13.24 -4.64
N GLY A 58 12.27 14.46 -5.18
CA GLY A 58 13.14 14.77 -6.33
C GLY A 58 14.63 14.67 -5.98
N TRP A 59 15.01 14.98 -4.77
CA TRP A 59 16.38 14.80 -4.30
C TRP A 59 16.74 13.32 -4.21
N ASP A 60 15.88 12.48 -3.64
CA ASP A 60 16.04 11.02 -3.63
C ASP A 60 16.26 10.47 -5.04
N GLY A 61 15.43 10.92 -6.00
CA GLY A 61 15.54 10.51 -7.41
C GLY A 61 16.86 10.96 -8.06
N ARG A 62 17.33 12.20 -7.80
CA ARG A 62 18.60 12.72 -8.34
C ARG A 62 19.78 11.91 -7.78
N VAL A 63 19.82 11.69 -6.47
CA VAL A 63 20.89 10.91 -5.82
C VAL A 63 20.86 9.45 -6.29
N ALA A 64 19.67 8.87 -6.47
CA ALA A 64 19.54 7.53 -7.07
C ALA A 64 20.11 7.48 -8.49
N GLY A 65 19.86 8.53 -9.30
CA GLY A 65 20.45 8.70 -10.63
C GLY A 65 21.98 8.77 -10.60
N GLU A 66 22.56 9.47 -9.63
CA GLU A 66 24.03 9.52 -9.44
C GLU A 66 24.58 8.14 -9.10
N LEU A 67 23.93 7.40 -8.18
CA LEU A 67 24.33 6.04 -7.83
C LEU A 67 24.25 5.07 -9.03
N LEU A 68 23.18 5.15 -9.81
CA LEU A 68 23.00 4.37 -11.04
C LEU A 68 24.07 4.71 -12.07
N SER A 69 24.41 5.99 -12.24
CA SER A 69 25.47 6.43 -13.15
C SER A 69 26.84 5.85 -12.74
N ALA A 70 27.12 5.78 -11.43
CA ALA A 70 28.33 5.16 -10.93
C ALA A 70 28.39 3.64 -11.18
N MET A 71 27.24 2.99 -11.41
CA MET A 71 27.11 1.58 -11.79
C MET A 71 27.16 1.35 -13.32
N GLY A 72 27.35 2.41 -14.12
CA GLY A 72 27.43 2.31 -15.57
C GLY A 72 26.09 2.45 -16.30
N VAL A 73 25.03 2.91 -15.61
CA VAL A 73 23.75 3.25 -16.23
C VAL A 73 23.86 4.64 -16.90
N SER A 74 23.32 4.79 -18.09
CA SER A 74 23.15 6.08 -18.75
C SER A 74 21.93 6.80 -18.18
N VAL A 75 22.14 7.76 -17.29
CA VAL A 75 21.05 8.47 -16.61
C VAL A 75 20.82 9.85 -17.19
N ARG A 76 19.56 10.17 -17.43
CA ARG A 76 19.10 11.52 -17.78
C ARG A 76 18.10 12.02 -16.73
N VAL A 77 18.42 13.09 -16.06
CA VAL A 77 17.50 13.76 -15.13
C VAL A 77 16.71 14.84 -15.89
N VAL A 78 15.39 14.84 -15.68
CA VAL A 78 14.44 15.81 -16.24
C VAL A 78 13.70 16.45 -15.06
N ASP A 79 13.64 17.77 -15.02
CA ASP A 79 12.84 18.47 -14.03
C ASP A 79 11.34 18.29 -14.32
N ALA A 80 10.57 17.96 -13.29
CA ALA A 80 9.14 17.68 -13.42
C ALA A 80 8.34 18.86 -13.99
N SER A 81 8.79 20.10 -13.74
CA SER A 81 8.19 21.34 -14.27
C SER A 81 8.43 21.55 -15.77
N ASP A 82 9.52 20.99 -16.30
CA ASP A 82 9.99 21.19 -17.67
C ASP A 82 9.99 19.87 -18.47
N ALA A 83 9.34 18.86 -17.92
CA ALA A 83 9.28 17.56 -18.56
C ALA A 83 8.55 17.64 -19.91
N PRO A 84 9.13 17.10 -20.98
CA PRO A 84 8.47 17.05 -22.28
C PRO A 84 7.24 16.15 -22.22
N PRO A 85 6.23 16.32 -23.10
CA PRO A 85 5.05 15.48 -23.14
C PRO A 85 5.35 14.00 -23.30
N VAL A 86 6.43 13.66 -24.01
CA VAL A 86 6.96 12.30 -24.17
C VAL A 86 8.40 12.29 -23.73
N LEU A 87 8.75 11.41 -22.79
CA LEU A 87 10.11 11.28 -22.28
C LEU A 87 11.06 10.68 -23.35
N PRO A 88 12.37 10.95 -23.24
CA PRO A 88 13.36 10.28 -24.06
C PRO A 88 13.31 8.77 -23.89
N ALA A 89 13.57 8.03 -24.98
CA ALA A 89 13.60 6.57 -24.97
C ALA A 89 14.56 6.05 -23.88
N SER A 90 14.04 5.17 -23.02
CA SER A 90 14.74 4.63 -21.85
C SER A 90 14.28 3.19 -21.57
N ASP A 91 15.07 2.48 -20.78
CA ASP A 91 14.76 1.11 -20.37
C ASP A 91 13.99 1.09 -19.02
N LEU A 92 14.05 2.21 -18.26
CA LEU A 92 13.29 2.45 -17.05
C LEU A 92 13.11 3.96 -16.86
N VAL A 93 11.96 4.38 -16.32
CA VAL A 93 11.72 5.74 -15.85
C VAL A 93 11.58 5.71 -14.33
N ILE A 94 12.26 6.61 -13.63
CA ILE A 94 12.09 6.83 -12.19
C ILE A 94 11.18 8.05 -12.01
N ASP A 95 10.01 7.83 -11.41
CA ASP A 95 9.09 8.89 -11.01
C ASP A 95 9.44 9.37 -9.61
N ALA A 96 10.14 10.48 -9.55
CA ALA A 96 10.51 11.19 -8.34
C ALA A 96 9.99 12.64 -8.38
N ALA A 97 8.89 12.89 -9.10
CA ALA A 97 8.37 14.24 -9.26
C ALA A 97 7.75 14.76 -7.95
N PHE A 98 6.87 13.98 -7.32
CA PHE A 98 6.18 14.37 -6.09
C PHE A 98 5.97 13.18 -5.17
N GLY A 99 6.23 13.35 -3.86
CA GLY A 99 5.96 12.38 -2.81
C GLY A 99 4.63 12.67 -2.10
N THR A 100 4.44 12.06 -0.92
CA THR A 100 3.21 12.12 -0.10
C THR A 100 2.72 13.52 0.25
N GLY A 101 3.60 14.52 0.25
CA GLY A 101 3.25 15.92 0.52
C GLY A 101 2.53 16.63 -0.62
N PHE A 102 2.44 16.04 -1.81
CA PHE A 102 1.85 16.65 -2.98
C PHE A 102 0.37 17.00 -2.79
N ARG A 103 -0.02 18.15 -3.32
CA ARG A 103 -1.40 18.63 -3.39
C ARG A 103 -1.64 19.18 -4.79
N GLY A 104 -2.79 18.86 -5.36
CA GLY A 104 -3.18 19.33 -6.68
C GLY A 104 -3.31 18.22 -7.72
N SER A 105 -3.10 18.53 -8.98
CA SER A 105 -3.20 17.63 -10.11
C SER A 105 -1.87 17.56 -10.85
N TYR A 106 -1.45 16.38 -11.23
CA TYR A 106 -0.24 16.17 -12.01
C TYR A 106 -0.49 15.17 -13.14
N SER A 107 0.00 15.49 -14.33
CA SER A 107 -0.01 14.57 -15.47
C SER A 107 1.41 14.15 -15.75
N PHE A 108 1.71 12.89 -15.43
CA PHE A 108 3.01 12.30 -15.70
C PHE A 108 3.25 12.24 -17.22
N PRO A 109 4.47 12.55 -17.69
CA PRO A 109 4.82 12.46 -19.10
C PRO A 109 4.62 11.04 -19.66
N ASP A 110 4.40 10.93 -20.95
CA ASP A 110 4.37 9.64 -21.63
C ASP A 110 5.78 9.03 -21.61
N THR A 111 5.88 7.76 -21.21
CA THR A 111 7.16 7.05 -21.08
C THR A 111 7.56 6.29 -22.35
N ASP A 112 6.77 6.39 -23.43
CA ASP A 112 6.94 5.64 -24.68
C ASP A 112 7.07 4.12 -24.42
N GLY A 113 6.26 3.62 -23.48
CA GLY A 113 6.20 2.22 -23.08
C GLY A 113 7.29 1.75 -22.10
N ALA A 114 8.21 2.62 -21.66
CA ALA A 114 9.18 2.25 -20.63
C ALA A 114 8.47 2.03 -19.28
N PRO A 115 8.86 0.99 -18.51
CA PRO A 115 8.33 0.76 -17.16
C PRO A 115 8.68 1.92 -16.22
N VAL A 116 7.85 2.12 -15.20
CA VAL A 116 8.02 3.18 -14.21
C VAL A 116 8.32 2.60 -12.84
N LEU A 117 9.34 3.13 -12.16
CA LEU A 117 9.61 2.94 -10.75
C LEU A 117 9.25 4.25 -10.02
N ALA A 118 8.23 4.20 -9.15
CA ALA A 118 7.85 5.35 -8.36
C ALA A 118 8.66 5.44 -7.05
N VAL A 119 8.99 6.67 -6.65
CA VAL A 119 9.66 6.98 -5.39
C VAL A 119 8.62 7.50 -4.41
N ASP A 120 8.50 6.88 -3.25
CA ASP A 120 7.58 7.14 -2.15
C ASP A 120 6.12 6.83 -2.48
N ILE A 121 5.55 7.48 -3.48
CA ILE A 121 4.20 7.26 -4.03
C ILE A 121 4.17 7.73 -5.49
N PRO A 122 3.41 7.10 -6.39
CA PRO A 122 3.27 7.60 -7.76
C PRO A 122 2.80 9.05 -7.80
N SER A 123 3.50 9.90 -8.54
CA SER A 123 3.23 11.33 -8.59
C SER A 123 1.85 11.62 -9.16
N GLY A 124 1.04 12.37 -8.40
CA GLY A 124 -0.37 12.65 -8.72
C GLY A 124 -1.37 11.77 -7.95
N VAL A 125 -0.89 10.78 -7.19
CA VAL A 125 -1.71 10.03 -6.23
C VAL A 125 -1.65 10.72 -4.87
N ALA A 126 -2.81 10.97 -4.27
CA ALA A 126 -2.91 11.62 -2.97
C ALA A 126 -2.46 10.69 -1.84
N GLY A 127 -1.45 11.08 -1.07
CA GLY A 127 -0.86 10.25 -0.01
C GLY A 127 -1.82 9.86 1.12
N LEU A 128 -2.87 10.66 1.37
CA LEU A 128 -3.86 10.37 2.41
C LEU A 128 -5.03 9.52 1.91
N THR A 129 -5.54 9.80 0.70
CA THR A 129 -6.79 9.21 0.22
C THR A 129 -6.61 8.18 -0.89
N GLY A 130 -5.48 8.20 -1.59
CA GLY A 130 -5.25 7.39 -2.77
C GLY A 130 -5.97 7.89 -4.04
N ASP A 131 -6.60 9.05 -3.97
CA ASP A 131 -7.24 9.64 -5.14
C ASP A 131 -6.21 10.02 -6.19
N ALA A 132 -6.49 9.69 -7.44
CA ALA A 132 -5.68 10.07 -8.59
C ALA A 132 -6.15 11.42 -9.14
N ALA A 133 -5.26 12.42 -9.17
CA ALA A 133 -5.58 13.73 -9.70
C ALA A 133 -4.69 14.07 -10.91
N GLY A 134 -5.30 14.18 -12.08
CA GLY A 134 -4.61 14.32 -13.35
C GLY A 134 -4.43 12.97 -14.06
N ARG A 135 -3.22 12.68 -14.47
CA ARG A 135 -2.84 11.42 -15.12
C ARG A 135 -1.54 10.88 -14.47
N PRO A 136 -1.63 10.29 -13.26
CA PRO A 136 -0.48 9.65 -12.64
C PRO A 136 0.09 8.53 -13.51
N ALA A 137 1.38 8.24 -13.37
CA ALA A 137 1.97 7.05 -13.98
C ALA A 137 1.36 5.78 -13.38
N HIS A 138 1.36 4.70 -14.17
CA HIS A 138 1.18 3.34 -13.64
C HIS A 138 2.58 2.78 -13.40
N ALA A 139 3.00 2.73 -12.14
CA ALA A 139 4.29 2.18 -11.78
C ALA A 139 4.28 0.65 -11.86
N LEU A 140 5.40 0.07 -12.29
CA LEU A 140 5.67 -1.35 -12.16
C LEU A 140 5.97 -1.70 -10.70
N ALA A 141 6.69 -0.80 -10.02
CA ALA A 141 6.95 -0.89 -8.58
C ALA A 141 7.03 0.51 -7.96
N THR A 142 6.79 0.58 -6.64
CA THR A 142 6.94 1.79 -5.84
C THR A 142 7.84 1.49 -4.65
N VAL A 143 8.96 2.21 -4.51
CA VAL A 143 9.79 2.17 -3.30
C VAL A 143 9.29 3.23 -2.34
N THR A 144 8.80 2.81 -1.18
CA THR A 144 8.32 3.70 -0.13
C THR A 144 9.13 3.51 1.15
N PHE A 145 9.20 4.52 2.01
CA PHE A 145 10.15 4.57 3.10
C PHE A 145 9.47 4.57 4.46
N ALA A 146 10.09 3.85 5.42
CA ALA A 146 9.77 3.75 6.83
C ALA A 146 8.37 3.18 7.14
N ALA A 147 7.31 3.68 6.54
CA ALA A 147 5.94 3.20 6.70
C ALA A 147 5.18 3.25 5.36
N LEU A 148 4.14 2.44 5.24
CA LEU A 148 3.18 2.58 4.15
C LEU A 148 2.38 3.88 4.33
N LYS A 149 1.86 4.40 3.23
CA LYS A 149 0.94 5.55 3.23
C LYS A 149 -0.46 5.08 2.88
N PRO A 150 -1.52 5.67 3.46
CA PRO A 150 -2.90 5.30 3.11
C PRO A 150 -3.15 5.35 1.60
N GLY A 151 -2.54 6.32 0.91
CA GLY A 151 -2.66 6.49 -0.53
C GLY A 151 -2.14 5.34 -1.38
N LEU A 152 -1.25 4.49 -0.85
CA LEU A 152 -0.78 3.27 -1.51
C LEU A 152 -1.81 2.13 -1.44
N LEU A 153 -2.73 2.19 -0.45
CA LEU A 153 -3.63 1.11 -0.08
C LEU A 153 -5.09 1.39 -0.45
N LEU A 154 -5.46 2.65 -0.69
CA LEU A 154 -6.84 3.11 -0.83
C LEU A 154 -7.13 3.64 -2.24
N ALA A 155 -8.41 3.65 -2.59
CA ALA A 155 -8.98 4.24 -3.80
C ALA A 155 -8.24 3.80 -5.09
N ALA A 156 -7.70 4.76 -5.87
CA ALA A 156 -6.97 4.48 -7.11
C ALA A 156 -5.51 4.07 -6.87
N GLY A 157 -4.98 4.32 -5.68
CA GLY A 157 -3.57 4.07 -5.35
C GLY A 157 -3.05 2.69 -5.71
N PRO A 158 -3.70 1.58 -5.28
CA PRO A 158 -3.25 0.23 -5.62
C PRO A 158 -3.15 -0.02 -7.14
N GLY A 159 -3.99 0.63 -7.95
CA GLY A 159 -3.95 0.53 -9.41
C GLY A 159 -2.78 1.28 -10.05
N HIS A 160 -2.12 2.17 -9.32
CA HIS A 160 -0.99 2.98 -9.81
C HIS A 160 0.36 2.56 -9.25
N CYS A 161 0.40 1.90 -8.07
CA CYS A 161 1.64 1.65 -7.32
C CYS A 161 2.47 0.47 -7.86
N GLY A 162 1.86 -0.50 -8.54
CA GLY A 162 2.52 -1.77 -8.80
C GLY A 162 2.97 -2.49 -7.52
N ASP A 163 4.10 -3.18 -7.57
CA ASP A 163 4.67 -3.85 -6.39
C ASP A 163 5.25 -2.82 -5.41
N VAL A 164 4.72 -2.80 -4.19
CA VAL A 164 5.17 -1.84 -3.16
C VAL A 164 6.32 -2.43 -2.35
N VAL A 165 7.48 -1.78 -2.43
CA VAL A 165 8.70 -2.13 -1.68
C VAL A 165 8.86 -1.16 -0.53
N LEU A 166 8.54 -1.60 0.70
CA LEU A 166 8.76 -0.82 1.91
C LEU A 166 10.21 -0.98 2.40
N VAL A 167 10.91 0.14 2.57
CA VAL A 167 12.32 0.16 2.98
C VAL A 167 12.49 0.94 4.27
N ASP A 168 13.13 0.31 5.25
CA ASP A 168 13.60 1.01 6.45
C ASP A 168 14.80 1.90 6.11
N ILE A 169 14.68 3.19 6.39
CA ILE A 169 15.75 4.19 6.22
C ILE A 169 16.26 4.72 7.57
N GLY A 170 15.83 4.13 8.68
CA GLY A 170 16.23 4.47 10.04
C GLY A 170 15.36 5.52 10.72
N LEU A 171 14.15 5.73 10.25
CA LEU A 171 13.16 6.59 10.91
C LEU A 171 12.38 5.81 11.97
N ASP A 172 12.13 6.45 13.11
CA ASP A 172 11.34 5.85 14.17
C ASP A 172 9.84 5.99 13.87
N VAL A 173 9.22 4.86 13.52
CA VAL A 173 7.77 4.73 13.26
C VAL A 173 7.04 3.96 14.36
N SER A 174 7.67 3.73 15.50
CA SER A 174 7.09 2.97 16.63
C SER A 174 5.83 3.61 17.21
N GLY A 175 5.63 4.90 16.99
CA GLY A 175 4.41 5.64 17.35
C GLY A 175 3.23 5.45 16.41
N ALA A 176 3.34 4.63 15.36
CA ALA A 176 2.24 4.39 14.42
C ALA A 176 1.03 3.76 15.13
N THR A 177 -0.15 4.34 14.92
CA THR A 177 -1.41 3.85 15.47
C THR A 177 -2.23 3.03 14.47
N THR A 178 -1.90 3.14 13.19
CA THR A 178 -2.54 2.40 12.09
C THR A 178 -1.56 1.41 11.48
N HIS A 179 -2.04 0.21 11.21
CA HIS A 179 -1.20 -0.87 10.68
C HIS A 179 -1.95 -1.68 9.61
N LEU A 180 -1.21 -2.14 8.62
CA LEU A 180 -1.67 -3.18 7.72
C LEU A 180 -1.43 -4.53 8.38
N VAL A 181 -2.50 -5.34 8.49
CA VAL A 181 -2.46 -6.69 9.05
C VAL A 181 -1.91 -7.66 8.00
N GLU A 182 -1.01 -8.53 8.41
CA GLU A 182 -0.42 -9.58 7.58
C GLU A 182 -0.86 -10.98 8.06
N ASP A 183 -0.69 -11.99 7.22
CA ASP A 183 -1.05 -13.37 7.57
C ASP A 183 -0.34 -13.87 8.84
N ALA A 184 0.90 -13.46 9.06
CA ALA A 184 1.65 -13.78 10.27
C ALA A 184 0.99 -13.24 11.55
N ASP A 185 0.36 -12.06 11.47
CA ASP A 185 -0.37 -11.49 12.60
C ASP A 185 -1.62 -12.30 12.90
N LEU A 186 -2.35 -12.72 11.86
CA LEU A 186 -3.53 -13.57 12.01
C LEU A 186 -3.15 -14.91 12.64
N VAL A 187 -2.07 -15.52 12.21
CA VAL A 187 -1.55 -16.76 12.83
C VAL A 187 -1.24 -16.56 14.31
N ALA A 188 -0.66 -15.40 14.68
CA ALA A 188 -0.33 -15.10 16.08
C ALA A 188 -1.57 -14.79 16.93
N TRP A 189 -2.63 -14.21 16.34
CA TRP A 189 -3.83 -13.79 17.08
C TRP A 189 -4.91 -14.84 17.16
N VAL A 190 -5.01 -15.73 16.17
CA VAL A 190 -6.00 -16.79 16.17
C VAL A 190 -5.50 -17.93 17.06
N PRO A 191 -6.16 -18.23 18.19
CA PRO A 191 -5.71 -19.29 19.08
C PRO A 191 -5.90 -20.66 18.44
N ASP A 192 -4.93 -21.54 18.66
CA ASP A 192 -5.04 -22.94 18.28
C ASP A 192 -6.21 -23.61 18.99
N ARG A 193 -6.95 -24.45 18.27
CA ARG A 193 -7.98 -25.29 18.87
C ARG A 193 -7.36 -26.46 19.62
N SER A 194 -7.75 -26.60 20.88
CA SER A 194 -7.44 -27.80 21.67
C SER A 194 -8.28 -28.99 21.21
N VAL A 195 -7.73 -30.19 21.25
CA VAL A 195 -8.49 -31.43 21.06
C VAL A 195 -9.61 -31.64 22.09
N GLN A 196 -9.58 -30.91 23.20
CA GLN A 196 -10.58 -30.90 24.26
C GLN A 196 -11.67 -29.83 24.06
N ASP A 197 -11.54 -28.99 23.00
CA ASP A 197 -12.51 -27.95 22.73
C ASP A 197 -13.85 -28.57 22.29
N HIS A 198 -14.92 -28.03 22.84
CA HIS A 198 -16.27 -28.41 22.46
C HIS A 198 -17.02 -27.22 21.84
N LYS A 199 -18.08 -27.50 21.09
CA LYS A 199 -18.82 -26.53 20.28
C LYS A 199 -19.25 -25.26 21.02
N TRP A 200 -19.51 -25.31 22.32
CA TRP A 200 -19.97 -24.17 23.12
C TRP A 200 -18.85 -23.18 23.52
N ARG A 201 -17.59 -23.63 23.47
CA ARG A 201 -16.47 -22.78 23.87
C ARG A 201 -16.25 -21.62 22.92
N HIS A 202 -16.60 -21.83 21.64
CA HIS A 202 -16.50 -20.82 20.58
C HIS A 202 -17.87 -20.65 19.90
N ALA A 203 -18.93 -20.58 20.70
CA ALA A 203 -20.27 -20.36 20.19
C ALA A 203 -20.51 -18.89 19.84
N VAL A 204 -21.16 -18.66 18.73
CA VAL A 204 -21.55 -17.31 18.27
C VAL A 204 -23.06 -17.26 18.15
N TRP A 205 -23.67 -16.24 18.76
CA TRP A 205 -25.07 -15.94 18.57
C TRP A 205 -25.19 -14.66 17.72
N LEU A 206 -25.83 -14.82 16.56
CA LEU A 206 -26.12 -13.74 15.64
C LEU A 206 -27.60 -13.40 15.71
N VAL A 207 -27.90 -12.14 15.95
CA VAL A 207 -29.26 -11.58 15.84
C VAL A 207 -29.22 -10.62 14.66
N ALA A 208 -29.73 -11.03 13.51
CA ALA A 208 -29.50 -10.31 12.26
C ALA A 208 -30.55 -10.64 11.19
N GLY A 209 -30.67 -9.73 10.22
CA GLY A 209 -31.59 -9.86 9.10
C GLY A 209 -33.03 -9.45 9.40
N SER A 210 -33.85 -9.49 8.37
CA SER A 210 -35.31 -9.38 8.45
C SER A 210 -35.92 -10.37 7.45
N PRO A 211 -37.24 -10.62 7.50
CA PRO A 211 -37.89 -11.52 6.55
C PRO A 211 -37.64 -11.13 5.08
N GLU A 212 -37.56 -9.82 4.78
CA GLU A 212 -37.33 -9.33 3.42
C GLU A 212 -35.84 -9.19 3.06
N MET A 213 -34.92 -9.14 4.04
CA MET A 213 -33.48 -8.92 3.83
C MET A 213 -32.61 -9.94 4.61
N PRO A 214 -32.66 -11.23 4.28
CA PRO A 214 -31.90 -12.25 5.02
C PRO A 214 -30.43 -12.35 4.60
N GLY A 215 -30.02 -11.69 3.51
CA GLY A 215 -28.69 -11.87 2.90
C GLY A 215 -27.52 -11.59 3.84
N ALA A 216 -27.55 -10.45 4.56
CA ALA A 216 -26.50 -10.09 5.51
C ALA A 216 -26.37 -11.09 6.67
N ALA A 217 -27.51 -11.59 7.16
CA ALA A 217 -27.55 -12.61 8.21
C ALA A 217 -26.90 -13.93 7.75
N ARG A 218 -27.18 -14.36 6.52
CA ARG A 218 -26.56 -15.56 5.92
C ARG A 218 -25.06 -15.40 5.75
N LEU A 219 -24.60 -14.23 5.27
CA LEU A 219 -23.18 -13.93 5.12
C LEU A 219 -22.47 -13.93 6.47
N ALA A 220 -23.07 -13.31 7.50
CA ALA A 220 -22.51 -13.28 8.85
C ALA A 220 -22.42 -14.69 9.46
N ALA A 221 -23.45 -15.53 9.29
CA ALA A 221 -23.44 -16.91 9.76
C ALA A 221 -22.37 -17.75 9.04
N GLY A 222 -22.27 -17.61 7.71
CA GLY A 222 -21.21 -18.27 6.93
C GLY A 222 -19.81 -17.81 7.31
N ALA A 223 -19.63 -16.53 7.59
CA ALA A 223 -18.36 -15.98 8.05
C ALA A 223 -17.97 -16.51 9.44
N ALA A 224 -18.90 -16.55 10.38
CA ALA A 224 -18.67 -17.11 11.70
C ALA A 224 -18.24 -18.59 11.64
N LEU A 225 -18.90 -19.39 10.80
CA LEU A 225 -18.55 -20.81 10.59
C LEU A 225 -17.13 -20.94 10.00
N ARG A 226 -16.79 -20.16 8.95
CA ARG A 226 -15.46 -20.15 8.35
C ARG A 226 -14.39 -19.61 9.28
N GLY A 227 -14.74 -18.61 10.12
CA GLY A 227 -13.85 -18.09 11.18
C GLY A 227 -13.63 -19.06 12.33
N GLY A 228 -14.26 -20.23 12.28
CA GLY A 228 -14.03 -21.31 13.23
C GLY A 228 -14.98 -21.34 14.42
N ALA A 229 -16.16 -20.71 14.37
CA ALA A 229 -17.16 -20.90 15.42
C ALA A 229 -17.53 -22.39 15.56
N GLY A 230 -17.51 -22.88 16.80
CA GLY A 230 -17.90 -24.27 17.09
C GLY A 230 -19.40 -24.52 17.05
N TYR A 231 -20.18 -23.44 17.23
CA TYR A 231 -21.62 -23.41 17.16
C TYR A 231 -22.09 -22.02 16.73
N VAL A 232 -22.96 -21.96 15.72
CA VAL A 232 -23.56 -20.70 15.28
C VAL A 232 -25.06 -20.78 15.49
N ARG A 233 -25.60 -19.89 16.31
CA ARG A 233 -27.04 -19.64 16.42
C ARG A 233 -27.38 -18.39 15.64
N LEU A 234 -28.27 -18.53 14.65
CA LEU A 234 -28.80 -17.39 13.88
C LEU A 234 -30.24 -17.13 14.30
N SER A 235 -30.50 -15.97 14.85
CA SER A 235 -31.84 -15.50 15.18
C SER A 235 -32.25 -14.36 14.26
N THR A 236 -33.36 -14.55 13.55
CA THR A 236 -33.94 -13.55 12.68
C THR A 236 -35.29 -13.09 13.24
N PRO A 237 -35.56 -11.77 13.34
CA PRO A 237 -36.86 -11.28 13.79
C PRO A 237 -38.01 -11.83 12.95
N GLY A 238 -39.01 -12.39 13.61
CA GLY A 238 -40.27 -12.83 13.03
C GLY A 238 -40.26 -14.19 12.36
N VAL A 239 -39.14 -14.68 11.79
CA VAL A 239 -39.12 -15.99 11.07
C VAL A 239 -37.74 -16.63 11.10
N ALA A 240 -37.72 -17.96 11.11
CA ALA A 240 -36.49 -18.71 10.87
C ALA A 240 -36.16 -18.70 9.37
N ASP A 241 -34.93 -18.36 9.02
CA ASP A 241 -34.48 -18.35 7.61
C ASP A 241 -34.22 -19.78 7.11
N PRO A 242 -35.05 -20.31 6.17
CA PRO A 242 -34.89 -21.69 5.69
C PRO A 242 -33.67 -21.87 4.77
N ALA A 243 -33.05 -20.80 4.30
CA ALA A 243 -31.85 -20.81 3.43
C ALA A 243 -30.57 -20.36 4.18
N ALA A 244 -30.61 -20.35 5.51
CA ALA A 244 -29.41 -20.18 6.31
C ALA A 244 -28.42 -21.34 6.07
N PRO A 245 -27.10 -21.15 6.32
CA PRO A 245 -26.14 -22.25 6.27
C PRO A 245 -26.66 -23.46 7.12
N VAL A 246 -26.56 -24.66 6.57
CA VAL A 246 -27.12 -25.87 7.20
C VAL A 246 -26.49 -26.17 8.57
N GLU A 247 -25.27 -25.70 8.80
CA GLU A 247 -24.55 -25.85 10.06
C GLU A 247 -24.97 -24.81 11.11
N ALA A 248 -25.72 -23.78 10.72
CA ALA A 248 -26.22 -22.76 11.63
C ALA A 248 -27.59 -23.20 12.19
N VAL A 249 -27.74 -23.10 13.49
CA VAL A 249 -29.03 -23.35 14.15
C VAL A 249 -29.90 -22.13 14.08
N THR A 250 -30.94 -22.16 13.28
CA THR A 250 -31.86 -21.03 13.11
C THR A 250 -32.94 -21.02 14.20
N HIS A 251 -33.24 -19.84 14.73
CA HIS A 251 -34.27 -19.67 15.74
C HIS A 251 -34.90 -18.26 15.59
N PRO A 252 -36.23 -18.17 15.38
CA PRO A 252 -36.88 -16.88 15.32
C PRO A 252 -36.81 -16.17 16.68
N VAL A 253 -36.80 -14.85 16.65
CA VAL A 253 -36.98 -13.99 17.84
C VAL A 253 -38.17 -13.09 17.59
N ASP A 254 -38.81 -12.63 18.65
CA ASP A 254 -39.92 -11.67 18.57
C ASP A 254 -39.43 -10.39 17.89
N ALA A 255 -40.30 -9.81 17.05
CA ALA A 255 -39.97 -8.63 16.26
C ALA A 255 -40.08 -7.34 17.08
#